data_b1397a6c75ca1578463e4ec282da24fc
#
_entry.id   b1397a6c75ca1578463e4ec282da24fc
#
_cell.length_a   1.000
_cell.length_b   1.000
_cell.length_c   1.000
_cell.angle_alpha   90.00
_cell.angle_beta   90.00
_cell.angle_gamma   90.00
#
_symmetry.space_group_name_H-M   'P 1'
#
loop_
_entity.id
_entity.type
_entity.pdbx_description
1 polymer ?
#
loop_
_entity_poly.entity_id
_entity_poly.type
_entity_poly.pdbx_seq_one_letter_code
_entity_poly.pdbx_strand_id
1 'polypeptide(L)'
;MPNLTAVDWLIMLLYFVFVLGIGYALKRHMKTSRDFLEAGRALPAWICGLAFMGAGLGGQEAIGMGASSAKYGLESAQFFGIGAIPAMIFVGLFMMPLYYGSKARSVPEFLRLRFDEKTRALNACSFAAMTVFSSGVSMYAMARLMEALHVFDGLFRAQGWAPEGIFTFTIVLSAVVVLAYILLGGLTSAIYNHVLQFFLMVAGLLPLVLLGLRAIGGWSGLKATLPAAYMHEWKGVMHAGSNPVGIEGIGLGVGLGVVLGASYWCSDFRVIQTAMAANSVDSARRAPLIAAVPMIFLPLLLILPGLLAIGLPTPHTTTVERRINGAIFRTTTVVRPEVEAGRGLAPAKTDPVTGKPILTASGEPLLDYDLATPNMLLHFLPTGLLGLGLTALAAGLMSGMAANATAFNTVFTCDLYQSYIYKGGSDGHYLAVGRWATVGGMLLSVGTAYAAIHCNNITDTLLLVFAFVNAPLFATLLLGMFWKRATGHGAFAGLMAGMATAMLHHGLTLPVDVRAGVHGGWIAVLHHYPSDLAQSFWTAIFAFSASLIVTVAMSYCTKARAESELVGLVHSLTPRPTRAHIAWWKRPEALAVAVLLGAIALNIFFY
;
A
#
# COMPACT_ATOMS: atom_id res chain seq x y z
N MET A 1 10.34 -26.20 -14.98
CA MET A 1 9.65 -24.94 -14.61
C MET A 1 8.20 -25.06 -15.04
N PRO A 2 7.21 -24.68 -14.26
CA PRO A 2 5.85 -24.66 -14.75
C PRO A 2 5.73 -23.57 -15.81
N ASN A 3 5.67 -23.97 -17.07
CA ASN A 3 5.31 -23.03 -18.13
C ASN A 3 3.84 -22.67 -17.96
N LEU A 4 3.54 -21.38 -17.97
CA LEU A 4 2.15 -20.91 -18.03
C LEU A 4 1.45 -21.59 -19.21
N THR A 5 0.32 -22.19 -18.93
CA THR A 5 -0.48 -22.88 -19.95
C THR A 5 -1.37 -21.90 -20.70
N ALA A 6 -1.95 -22.33 -21.81
CA ALA A 6 -2.92 -21.52 -22.56
C ALA A 6 -4.12 -21.08 -21.69
N VAL A 7 -4.50 -21.91 -20.68
CA VAL A 7 -5.59 -21.57 -19.75
C VAL A 7 -5.20 -20.41 -18.83
N ASP A 8 -3.96 -20.41 -18.31
CA ASP A 8 -3.46 -19.32 -17.46
C ASP A 8 -3.42 -17.99 -18.24
N TRP A 9 -2.90 -18.04 -19.47
CA TRP A 9 -2.89 -16.88 -20.38
C TRP A 9 -4.30 -16.39 -20.73
N LEU A 10 -5.25 -17.29 -20.93
CA LEU A 10 -6.65 -16.94 -21.21
C LEU A 10 -7.28 -16.19 -20.03
N ILE A 11 -7.05 -16.64 -18.80
CA ILE A 11 -7.56 -15.99 -17.58
C ILE A 11 -6.98 -14.58 -17.46
N MET A 12 -5.67 -14.41 -17.64
CA MET A 12 -5.03 -13.10 -17.65
C MET A 12 -5.59 -12.18 -18.73
N LEU A 13 -5.75 -12.71 -19.96
CA LEU A 13 -6.28 -11.94 -21.09
C LEU A 13 -7.73 -11.49 -20.81
N LEU A 14 -8.58 -12.39 -20.29
CA LEU A 14 -9.96 -12.05 -19.93
C LEU A 14 -10.01 -10.92 -18.90
N TYR A 15 -9.12 -10.93 -17.91
CA TYR A 15 -9.01 -9.84 -16.94
C TYR A 15 -8.69 -8.51 -17.64
N PHE A 16 -7.65 -8.47 -18.50
CA PHE A 16 -7.27 -7.24 -19.20
C PHE A 16 -8.37 -6.73 -20.11
N VAL A 17 -9.04 -7.62 -20.85
CA VAL A 17 -10.20 -7.25 -21.68
C VAL A 17 -11.33 -6.66 -20.83
N PHE A 18 -11.59 -7.24 -19.66
CA PHE A 18 -12.64 -6.76 -18.77
C PHE A 18 -12.31 -5.37 -18.18
N VAL A 19 -11.08 -5.16 -17.71
CA VAL A 19 -10.61 -3.88 -17.17
C VAL A 19 -10.67 -2.77 -18.22
N LEU A 20 -10.16 -3.03 -19.43
CA LEU A 20 -10.25 -2.08 -20.55
C LEU A 20 -11.69 -1.86 -20.99
N GLY A 21 -12.52 -2.91 -20.96
CA GLY A 21 -13.95 -2.86 -21.25
C GLY A 21 -14.72 -1.95 -20.29
N ILE A 22 -14.43 -2.01 -18.99
CA ILE A 22 -14.98 -1.06 -17.99
C ILE A 22 -14.59 0.37 -18.36
N GLY A 23 -13.30 0.64 -18.63
CA GLY A 23 -12.83 1.95 -19.03
C GLY A 23 -13.55 2.47 -20.29
N TYR A 24 -13.69 1.63 -21.30
CA TYR A 24 -14.38 1.97 -22.53
C TYR A 24 -15.88 2.24 -22.32
N ALA A 25 -16.57 1.41 -21.55
CA ALA A 25 -17.99 1.59 -21.24
C ALA A 25 -18.26 2.90 -20.50
N LEU A 26 -17.34 3.30 -19.61
CA LEU A 26 -17.46 4.53 -18.83
C LEU A 26 -17.05 5.79 -19.60
N LYS A 27 -16.30 5.68 -20.70
CA LYS A 27 -15.83 6.81 -21.51
C LYS A 27 -16.93 7.81 -21.87
N ARG A 28 -18.11 7.31 -22.24
CA ARG A 28 -19.26 8.13 -22.61
C ARG A 28 -19.83 8.99 -21.47
N HIS A 29 -19.54 8.65 -20.22
CA HIS A 29 -19.99 9.36 -19.03
C HIS A 29 -18.98 10.42 -18.54
N MET A 30 -17.75 10.41 -19.06
CA MET A 30 -16.68 11.34 -18.69
C MET A 30 -16.78 12.64 -19.51
N LYS A 31 -17.81 13.46 -19.21
CA LYS A 31 -18.09 14.70 -19.95
C LYS A 31 -17.47 15.93 -19.29
N THR A 32 -17.34 15.92 -17.97
CA THR A 32 -16.85 17.05 -17.17
C THR A 32 -15.56 16.68 -16.44
N SER A 33 -14.81 17.69 -16.01
CA SER A 33 -13.64 17.49 -15.15
C SER A 33 -14.03 16.83 -13.82
N ARG A 34 -15.22 17.15 -13.31
CA ARG A 34 -15.76 16.55 -12.08
C ARG A 34 -16.08 15.07 -12.25
N ASP A 35 -16.61 14.65 -13.39
CA ASP A 35 -16.85 13.23 -13.67
C ASP A 35 -15.53 12.45 -13.70
N PHE A 36 -14.49 13.04 -14.29
CA PHE A 36 -13.19 12.42 -14.47
C PHE A 36 -12.37 12.37 -13.19
N LEU A 37 -12.35 13.47 -12.39
CA LEU A 37 -11.50 13.62 -11.20
C LEU A 37 -12.19 13.17 -9.90
N GLU A 38 -13.52 13.28 -9.79
CA GLU A 38 -14.29 13.06 -8.56
C GLU A 38 -15.36 11.95 -8.72
N ALA A 39 -15.40 11.23 -9.83
CA ALA A 39 -16.44 10.24 -10.15
C ALA A 39 -17.88 10.79 -10.01
N GLY A 40 -18.07 12.08 -10.26
CA GLY A 40 -19.34 12.77 -10.15
C GLY A 40 -19.98 12.79 -8.74
N ARG A 41 -19.36 12.20 -7.73
CA ARG A 41 -19.90 11.94 -6.37
C ARG A 41 -21.26 11.22 -6.43
N ALA A 42 -21.33 10.15 -7.21
CA ALA A 42 -22.58 9.45 -7.50
C ALA A 42 -22.62 7.97 -7.03
N LEU A 43 -21.54 7.48 -6.44
CA LEU A 43 -21.36 6.06 -6.15
C LEU A 43 -21.99 5.63 -4.81
N PRO A 44 -22.56 4.41 -4.72
CA PRO A 44 -23.12 3.89 -3.47
C PRO A 44 -22.03 3.48 -2.48
N ALA A 45 -22.36 3.50 -1.18
CA ALA A 45 -21.44 3.25 -0.07
C ALA A 45 -20.63 1.95 -0.19
N TRP A 46 -21.24 0.85 -0.66
CA TRP A 46 -20.58 -0.44 -0.73
C TRP A 46 -19.50 -0.49 -1.82
N ILE A 47 -19.74 0.16 -2.97
CA ILE A 47 -18.73 0.30 -4.03
C ILE A 47 -17.56 1.15 -3.52
N CYS A 48 -17.88 2.31 -2.91
CA CYS A 48 -16.86 3.16 -2.31
C CYS A 48 -16.09 2.45 -1.21
N GLY A 49 -16.73 1.60 -0.41
CA GLY A 49 -16.11 0.84 0.68
C GLY A 49 -15.14 -0.22 0.16
N LEU A 50 -15.56 -1.05 -0.77
CA LEU A 50 -14.66 -2.04 -1.38
C LEU A 50 -13.52 -1.37 -2.16
N ALA A 51 -13.80 -0.24 -2.84
CA ALA A 51 -12.77 0.54 -3.52
C ALA A 51 -11.82 1.25 -2.54
N PHE A 52 -12.32 1.73 -1.39
CA PHE A 52 -11.49 2.31 -0.32
C PHE A 52 -10.45 1.30 0.16
N MET A 53 -10.89 0.06 0.38
CA MET A 53 -9.99 -1.03 0.72
C MET A 53 -9.04 -1.36 -0.44
N GLY A 54 -9.56 -1.55 -1.67
CA GLY A 54 -8.76 -1.91 -2.84
C GLY A 54 -7.73 -0.85 -3.26
N ALA A 55 -8.01 0.44 -3.02
CA ALA A 55 -7.05 1.53 -3.22
C ALA A 55 -5.93 1.53 -2.17
N GLY A 56 -6.24 1.06 -0.95
CA GLY A 56 -5.29 0.97 0.15
C GLY A 56 -4.59 -0.38 0.29
N LEU A 57 -5.08 -1.42 -0.37
CA LEU A 57 -4.50 -2.76 -0.36
C LEU A 57 -4.33 -3.25 -1.80
N GLY A 58 -3.30 -2.78 -2.44
CA GLY A 58 -2.90 -3.21 -3.76
C GLY A 58 -2.05 -4.49 -3.74
N GLY A 59 -1.54 -4.87 -4.92
CA GLY A 59 -0.64 -6.01 -5.03
C GLY A 59 0.72 -5.78 -4.36
N GLN A 60 1.16 -4.53 -4.25
CA GLN A 60 2.38 -4.19 -3.50
C GLN A 60 2.22 -4.48 -2.01
N GLU A 61 1.05 -4.22 -1.44
CA GLU A 61 0.73 -4.58 -0.06
C GLU A 61 0.57 -6.10 0.08
N ALA A 62 0.01 -6.80 -0.92
CA ALA A 62 -0.12 -8.25 -0.87
C ALA A 62 1.23 -8.96 -0.90
N ILE A 63 2.14 -8.57 -1.80
CA ILE A 63 3.51 -9.09 -1.85
C ILE A 63 4.27 -8.65 -0.61
N GLY A 64 4.19 -7.39 -0.26
CA GLY A 64 4.92 -6.81 0.85
C GLY A 64 4.48 -7.32 2.24
N MET A 65 3.18 -7.55 2.47
CA MET A 65 2.71 -8.16 3.72
C MET A 65 3.13 -9.63 3.82
N GLY A 66 3.13 -10.38 2.70
CA GLY A 66 3.74 -11.71 2.64
C GLY A 66 5.23 -11.68 2.95
N ALA A 67 5.97 -10.73 2.38
CA ALA A 67 7.38 -10.51 2.69
C ALA A 67 7.60 -10.14 4.16
N SER A 68 6.80 -9.22 4.68
CA SER A 68 6.87 -8.78 6.09
C SER A 68 6.59 -9.94 7.04
N SER A 69 5.61 -10.78 6.76
CA SER A 69 5.31 -11.93 7.60
C SER A 69 6.39 -13.02 7.52
N ALA A 70 6.99 -13.23 6.36
CA ALA A 70 8.15 -14.11 6.21
C ALA A 70 9.37 -13.59 7.00
N LYS A 71 9.55 -12.26 7.09
CA LYS A 71 10.66 -11.62 7.81
C LYS A 71 10.38 -11.47 9.31
N TYR A 72 9.16 -11.03 9.68
CA TYR A 72 8.82 -10.57 11.03
C TYR A 72 7.74 -11.42 11.73
N GLY A 73 7.23 -12.45 11.08
CA GLY A 73 6.23 -13.33 11.69
C GLY A 73 4.81 -12.77 11.72
N LEU A 74 3.99 -13.35 12.60
CA LEU A 74 2.56 -13.02 12.77
C LEU A 74 2.35 -11.58 13.30
N GLU A 75 3.35 -10.99 13.96
CA GLU A 75 3.32 -9.59 14.42
C GLU A 75 2.98 -8.61 13.27
N SER A 76 3.31 -8.97 12.01
CA SER A 76 2.89 -8.21 10.82
C SER A 76 1.36 -8.07 10.66
N ALA A 77 0.55 -8.91 11.31
CA ALA A 77 -0.91 -8.79 11.30
C ALA A 77 -1.40 -7.53 12.03
N GLN A 78 -0.57 -6.95 12.90
CA GLN A 78 -0.87 -5.69 13.61
C GLN A 78 -1.06 -4.49 12.66
N PHE A 79 -0.51 -4.54 11.43
CA PHE A 79 -0.82 -3.55 10.41
C PHE A 79 -2.33 -3.44 10.13
N PHE A 80 -3.06 -4.53 10.26
CA PHE A 80 -4.51 -4.58 10.11
C PHE A 80 -5.22 -4.35 11.44
N GLY A 81 -4.81 -5.07 12.51
CA GLY A 81 -5.46 -5.06 13.82
C GLY A 81 -5.47 -3.69 14.48
N ILE A 82 -4.31 -3.10 14.71
CA ILE A 82 -4.17 -1.77 15.34
C ILE A 82 -3.92 -0.65 14.34
N GLY A 83 -3.34 -0.94 13.18
CA GLY A 83 -3.02 0.07 12.18
C GLY A 83 -4.21 0.49 11.32
N ALA A 84 -4.97 -0.47 10.76
CA ALA A 84 -6.01 -0.16 9.78
C ALA A 84 -7.40 0.01 10.40
N ILE A 85 -7.88 -0.97 11.17
CA ILE A 85 -9.27 -1.02 11.62
C ILE A 85 -9.65 0.17 12.50
N PRO A 86 -8.89 0.55 13.55
CA PRO A 86 -9.21 1.74 14.35
C PRO A 86 -9.18 3.03 13.53
N ALA A 87 -8.23 3.16 12.60
CA ALA A 87 -8.12 4.30 11.71
C ALA A 87 -9.32 4.43 10.76
N MET A 88 -9.80 3.32 10.19
CA MET A 88 -11.00 3.31 9.35
C MET A 88 -12.25 3.70 10.12
N ILE A 89 -12.38 3.26 11.38
CA ILE A 89 -13.46 3.69 12.27
C ILE A 89 -13.36 5.20 12.52
N PHE A 90 -12.17 5.69 12.84
CA PHE A 90 -11.94 7.11 13.12
C PHE A 90 -12.23 7.99 11.90
N VAL A 91 -11.73 7.65 10.72
CA VAL A 91 -12.00 8.43 9.51
C VAL A 91 -13.49 8.41 9.15
N GLY A 92 -14.15 7.27 9.22
CA GLY A 92 -15.56 7.13 8.88
C GLY A 92 -16.47 7.93 9.81
N LEU A 93 -16.24 7.87 11.12
CA LEU A 93 -17.08 8.54 12.10
C LEU A 93 -16.80 10.04 12.24
N PHE A 94 -15.52 10.45 12.20
CA PHE A 94 -15.10 11.79 12.61
C PHE A 94 -14.55 12.65 11.46
N MET A 95 -13.79 12.10 10.53
CA MET A 95 -13.14 12.90 9.49
C MET A 95 -13.97 13.02 8.21
N MET A 96 -14.66 11.95 7.77
CA MET A 96 -15.49 11.99 6.55
C MET A 96 -16.58 13.06 6.55
N PRO A 97 -17.28 13.35 7.67
CA PRO A 97 -18.22 14.48 7.72
C PRO A 97 -17.58 15.81 7.34
N LEU A 98 -16.32 16.04 7.74
CA LEU A 98 -15.57 17.26 7.44
C LEU A 98 -15.04 17.26 6.00
N TYR A 99 -14.42 16.18 5.54
CA TYR A 99 -13.93 16.06 4.18
C TYR A 99 -15.05 16.21 3.15
N TYR A 100 -16.11 15.44 3.31
CA TYR A 100 -17.23 15.46 2.35
C TYR A 100 -18.06 16.75 2.49
N GLY A 101 -18.30 17.20 3.73
CA GLY A 101 -19.10 18.38 4.05
C GLY A 101 -18.47 19.68 3.58
N SER A 102 -17.14 19.80 3.62
CA SER A 102 -16.41 20.98 3.12
C SER A 102 -16.45 21.11 1.60
N LYS A 103 -16.91 20.08 0.88
CA LYS A 103 -16.92 19.99 -0.60
C LYS A 103 -15.52 20.10 -1.22
N ALA A 104 -14.45 19.94 -0.44
CA ALA A 104 -13.09 19.87 -0.95
C ALA A 104 -12.97 18.72 -1.99
N ARG A 105 -12.16 18.92 -3.02
CA ARG A 105 -11.91 17.92 -4.08
C ARG A 105 -10.71 17.04 -3.74
N SER A 106 -9.85 17.53 -2.84
CA SER A 106 -8.62 16.87 -2.42
C SER A 106 -8.31 17.17 -0.95
N VAL A 107 -7.39 16.41 -0.36
CA VAL A 107 -6.86 16.71 0.99
C VAL A 107 -6.09 18.03 1.01
N PRO A 108 -5.21 18.37 0.02
CA PRO A 108 -4.61 19.69 -0.05
C PRO A 108 -5.63 20.83 -0.11
N GLU A 109 -6.73 20.68 -0.86
CA GLU A 109 -7.78 21.70 -0.89
C GLU A 109 -8.48 21.86 0.45
N PHE A 110 -8.71 20.79 1.19
CA PHE A 110 -9.22 20.86 2.56
C PHE A 110 -8.28 21.65 3.46
N LEU A 111 -6.96 21.43 3.34
CA LEU A 111 -5.96 22.21 4.09
C LEU A 111 -6.01 23.70 3.75
N ARG A 112 -6.24 24.06 2.48
CA ARG A 112 -6.44 25.45 2.07
C ARG A 112 -7.66 26.07 2.75
N LEU A 113 -8.78 25.37 2.71
CA LEU A 113 -10.02 25.84 3.33
C LEU A 113 -9.86 26.04 4.83
N ARG A 114 -9.16 25.11 5.49
CA ARG A 114 -8.97 25.12 6.95
C ARG A 114 -7.86 26.07 7.39
N PHE A 115 -6.78 26.17 6.63
CA PHE A 115 -5.58 26.91 6.97
C PHE A 115 -5.29 28.02 5.96
N ASP A 116 -4.39 27.76 5.02
CA ASP A 116 -3.97 28.72 4.02
C ASP A 116 -3.42 28.05 2.74
N GLU A 117 -3.07 28.92 1.79
CA GLU A 117 -2.55 28.53 0.49
C GLU A 117 -1.16 27.88 0.57
N LYS A 118 -0.31 28.30 1.53
CA LYS A 118 1.06 27.77 1.68
C LYS A 118 1.03 26.34 2.16
N THR A 119 0.16 26.04 3.12
CA THR A 119 -0.04 24.67 3.64
C THR A 119 -0.57 23.74 2.54
N ARG A 120 -1.51 24.23 1.69
CA ARG A 120 -1.98 23.49 0.51
C ARG A 120 -0.84 23.18 -0.45
N ALA A 121 -0.05 24.20 -0.84
CA ALA A 121 1.02 24.04 -1.81
C ALA A 121 2.07 23.02 -1.36
N LEU A 122 2.51 23.12 -0.11
CA LEU A 122 3.49 22.19 0.45
C LEU A 122 2.97 20.76 0.44
N ASN A 123 1.72 20.54 0.90
CA ASN A 123 1.13 19.22 0.89
C ASN A 123 0.89 18.69 -0.53
N ALA A 124 0.41 19.54 -1.46
CA ALA A 124 0.20 19.12 -2.84
C ALA A 124 1.51 18.67 -3.51
N CYS A 125 2.60 19.39 -3.31
CA CYS A 125 3.90 19.01 -3.86
C CYS A 125 4.45 17.72 -3.24
N SER A 126 4.44 17.61 -1.90
CA SER A 126 4.96 16.42 -1.21
C SER A 126 4.13 15.18 -1.52
N PHE A 127 2.80 15.32 -1.57
CA PHE A 127 1.89 14.23 -1.92
C PHE A 127 2.02 13.81 -3.39
N ALA A 128 2.16 14.75 -4.33
CA ALA A 128 2.41 14.45 -5.73
C ALA A 128 3.71 13.66 -5.92
N ALA A 129 4.79 14.06 -5.25
CA ALA A 129 6.06 13.33 -5.27
C ALA A 129 5.90 11.91 -4.68
N MET A 130 5.21 11.78 -3.54
CA MET A 130 4.94 10.50 -2.90
C MET A 130 4.15 9.54 -3.81
N THR A 131 3.12 10.02 -4.50
CA THR A 131 2.29 9.19 -5.39
C THR A 131 3.07 8.72 -6.62
N VAL A 132 3.92 9.56 -7.21
CA VAL A 132 4.81 9.19 -8.32
C VAL A 132 5.78 8.10 -7.86
N PHE A 133 6.42 8.26 -6.71
CA PHE A 133 7.34 7.26 -6.17
C PHE A 133 6.63 5.94 -5.85
N SER A 134 5.50 5.98 -5.14
CA SER A 134 4.70 4.79 -4.81
C SER A 134 4.20 4.05 -6.06
N SER A 135 3.84 4.78 -7.13
CA SER A 135 3.49 4.17 -8.42
C SER A 135 4.69 3.46 -9.06
N GLY A 136 5.88 4.05 -8.98
CA GLY A 136 7.11 3.42 -9.46
C GLY A 136 7.47 2.14 -8.70
N VAL A 137 7.29 2.13 -7.37
CA VAL A 137 7.45 0.92 -6.54
C VAL A 137 6.47 -0.18 -6.98
N SER A 138 5.21 0.17 -7.31
CA SER A 138 4.24 -0.81 -7.85
C SER A 138 4.67 -1.36 -9.22
N MET A 139 5.25 -0.53 -10.11
CA MET A 139 5.78 -0.98 -11.40
C MET A 139 7.00 -1.89 -11.23
N TYR A 140 7.89 -1.54 -10.31
CA TYR A 140 9.03 -2.38 -9.93
C TYR A 140 8.56 -3.75 -9.40
N ALA A 141 7.60 -3.76 -8.47
CA ALA A 141 7.02 -4.99 -7.94
C ALA A 141 6.36 -5.85 -9.04
N MET A 142 5.68 -5.23 -10.02
CA MET A 142 5.13 -5.91 -11.17
C MET A 142 6.23 -6.57 -12.02
N ALA A 143 7.31 -5.86 -12.30
CA ALA A 143 8.41 -6.40 -13.07
C ALA A 143 9.09 -7.58 -12.35
N ARG A 144 9.30 -7.45 -11.03
CA ARG A 144 9.85 -8.54 -10.19
C ARG A 144 8.92 -9.77 -10.13
N LEU A 145 7.61 -9.54 -10.04
CA LEU A 145 6.62 -10.61 -10.09
C LEU A 145 6.68 -11.38 -11.41
N MET A 146 6.67 -10.67 -12.54
CA MET A 146 6.70 -11.28 -13.88
C MET A 146 8.02 -11.99 -14.16
N GLU A 147 9.14 -11.44 -13.67
CA GLU A 147 10.47 -12.06 -13.74
C GLU A 147 10.52 -13.35 -12.91
N ALA A 148 10.11 -13.30 -11.63
CA ALA A 148 10.11 -14.46 -10.74
C ALA A 148 9.28 -15.64 -11.29
N LEU A 149 8.15 -15.32 -11.94
CA LEU A 149 7.26 -16.29 -12.54
C LEU A 149 7.63 -16.67 -13.98
N HIS A 150 8.71 -16.11 -14.52
CA HIS A 150 9.18 -16.34 -15.90
C HIS A 150 8.09 -16.14 -16.96
N VAL A 151 7.16 -15.21 -16.72
CA VAL A 151 5.96 -15.01 -17.55
C VAL A 151 6.33 -14.75 -19.02
N PHE A 152 7.33 -13.91 -19.25
CA PHE A 152 7.74 -13.49 -20.58
C PHE A 152 8.99 -14.20 -21.11
N ASP A 153 9.62 -15.08 -20.33
CA ASP A 153 10.87 -15.74 -20.73
C ASP A 153 10.70 -16.57 -22.02
N GLY A 154 9.63 -17.36 -22.10
CA GLY A 154 9.36 -18.18 -23.29
C GLY A 154 9.10 -17.36 -24.55
N LEU A 155 8.59 -16.12 -24.40
CA LEU A 155 8.27 -15.25 -25.52
C LEU A 155 9.48 -14.46 -26.03
N PHE A 156 10.34 -13.96 -25.13
CA PHE A 156 11.38 -13.00 -25.45
C PHE A 156 12.79 -13.56 -25.42
N ARG A 157 13.10 -14.52 -24.53
CA ARG A 157 14.45 -15.15 -24.51
C ARG A 157 14.75 -15.94 -25.78
N ALA A 158 13.72 -16.57 -26.37
CA ALA A 158 13.86 -17.22 -27.68
C ALA A 158 14.21 -16.24 -28.80
N GLN A 159 13.94 -14.95 -28.62
CA GLN A 159 14.27 -13.87 -29.54
C GLN A 159 15.57 -13.12 -29.17
N GLY A 160 16.32 -13.62 -28.19
CA GLY A 160 17.61 -13.05 -27.77
C GLY A 160 17.53 -11.83 -26.85
N TRP A 161 16.37 -11.58 -26.22
CA TRP A 161 16.25 -10.46 -25.28
C TRP A 161 16.99 -10.72 -23.98
N ALA A 162 17.74 -9.71 -23.52
CA ALA A 162 18.37 -9.74 -22.22
C ALA A 162 17.33 -9.57 -21.07
N PRO A 163 17.59 -10.08 -19.85
CA PRO A 163 16.69 -9.94 -18.69
C PRO A 163 16.27 -8.49 -18.42
N GLU A 164 17.20 -7.52 -18.54
CA GLU A 164 16.93 -6.10 -18.37
C GLU A 164 15.90 -5.56 -19.38
N GLY A 165 15.92 -6.10 -20.60
CA GLY A 165 14.94 -5.77 -21.64
C GLY A 165 13.54 -6.26 -21.28
N ILE A 166 13.42 -7.47 -20.73
CA ILE A 166 12.15 -8.04 -20.25
C ILE A 166 11.62 -7.26 -19.06
N PHE A 167 12.49 -6.88 -18.13
CA PHE A 167 12.16 -6.05 -16.97
C PHE A 167 11.60 -4.68 -17.41
N THR A 168 12.31 -3.99 -18.32
CA THR A 168 11.88 -2.71 -18.89
C THR A 168 10.54 -2.84 -19.63
N PHE A 169 10.38 -3.89 -20.43
CA PHE A 169 9.13 -4.18 -21.14
C PHE A 169 7.96 -4.31 -20.18
N THR A 170 8.14 -5.02 -19.06
CA THR A 170 7.08 -5.23 -18.07
C THR A 170 6.66 -3.93 -17.39
N ILE A 171 7.63 -3.06 -17.03
CA ILE A 171 7.36 -1.73 -16.48
C ILE A 171 6.52 -0.90 -17.47
N VAL A 172 6.95 -0.83 -18.72
CA VAL A 172 6.26 -0.04 -19.75
C VAL A 172 4.89 -0.61 -20.07
N LEU A 173 4.76 -1.93 -20.19
CA LEU A 173 3.48 -2.60 -20.45
C LEU A 173 2.47 -2.30 -19.34
N SER A 174 2.88 -2.42 -18.07
CA SER A 174 2.01 -2.13 -16.93
C SER A 174 1.56 -0.66 -16.92
N ALA A 175 2.47 0.27 -17.21
CA ALA A 175 2.15 1.69 -17.33
C ALA A 175 1.14 1.95 -18.47
N VAL A 176 1.34 1.36 -19.63
CA VAL A 176 0.43 1.54 -20.80
C VAL A 176 -0.96 1.00 -20.50
N VAL A 177 -1.08 -0.19 -19.90
CA VAL A 177 -2.38 -0.78 -19.57
C VAL A 177 -3.13 0.07 -18.56
N VAL A 178 -2.44 0.52 -17.50
CA VAL A 178 -3.05 1.38 -16.47
C VAL A 178 -3.49 2.72 -17.08
N LEU A 179 -2.64 3.36 -17.88
CA LEU A 179 -2.98 4.59 -18.59
C LEU A 179 -4.22 4.41 -19.46
N ALA A 180 -4.31 3.30 -20.20
CA ALA A 180 -5.39 3.08 -21.14
C ALA A 180 -6.78 3.16 -20.47
N TYR A 181 -7.00 2.45 -19.35
CA TYR A 181 -8.31 2.48 -18.72
C TYR A 181 -8.57 3.74 -17.88
N ILE A 182 -7.52 4.36 -17.30
CA ILE A 182 -7.70 5.62 -16.54
C ILE A 182 -8.03 6.77 -17.50
N LEU A 183 -7.33 6.90 -18.63
CA LEU A 183 -7.60 7.94 -19.62
C LEU A 183 -9.01 7.84 -20.22
N LEU A 184 -9.57 6.62 -20.28
CA LEU A 184 -10.93 6.38 -20.78
C LEU A 184 -11.99 6.71 -19.72
N GLY A 185 -11.84 6.24 -18.48
CA GLY A 185 -12.92 6.26 -17.48
C GLY A 185 -12.59 7.00 -16.18
N GLY A 186 -11.43 7.67 -16.07
CA GLY A 186 -11.04 8.46 -14.91
C GLY A 186 -11.12 7.71 -13.57
N LEU A 187 -11.42 8.44 -12.49
CA LEU A 187 -11.57 7.88 -11.14
C LEU A 187 -12.66 6.81 -11.06
N THR A 188 -13.76 6.95 -11.81
CA THR A 188 -14.84 5.96 -11.80
C THR A 188 -14.35 4.59 -12.28
N SER A 189 -13.54 4.56 -13.35
CA SER A 189 -12.95 3.30 -13.85
C SER A 189 -12.00 2.70 -12.82
N ALA A 190 -11.18 3.51 -12.16
CA ALA A 190 -10.29 3.05 -11.10
C ALA A 190 -11.08 2.41 -9.94
N ILE A 191 -12.16 3.06 -9.48
CA ILE A 191 -13.03 2.56 -8.39
C ILE A 191 -13.63 1.19 -8.73
N TYR A 192 -14.21 1.00 -9.92
CA TYR A 192 -14.75 -0.30 -10.31
C TYR A 192 -13.67 -1.37 -10.45
N ASN A 193 -12.50 -1.00 -10.94
CA ASN A 193 -11.36 -1.93 -11.00
C ASN A 193 -10.85 -2.31 -9.61
N HIS A 194 -10.86 -1.41 -8.63
CA HIS A 194 -10.55 -1.74 -7.23
C HIS A 194 -11.52 -2.76 -6.64
N VAL A 195 -12.82 -2.64 -6.95
CA VAL A 195 -13.83 -3.62 -6.52
C VAL A 195 -13.59 -4.98 -7.18
N LEU A 196 -13.35 -5.03 -8.48
CA LEU A 196 -13.02 -6.27 -9.20
C LEU A 196 -11.77 -6.92 -8.62
N GLN A 197 -10.71 -6.15 -8.40
CA GLN A 197 -9.47 -6.60 -7.83
C GLN A 197 -9.64 -7.25 -6.46
N PHE A 198 -10.47 -6.68 -5.59
CA PHE A 198 -10.75 -7.28 -4.29
C PHE A 198 -11.23 -8.73 -4.42
N PHE A 199 -12.22 -8.98 -5.30
CA PHE A 199 -12.72 -10.34 -5.52
C PHE A 199 -11.68 -11.26 -6.15
N LEU A 200 -10.86 -10.74 -7.07
CA LEU A 200 -9.76 -11.50 -7.67
C LEU A 200 -8.69 -11.87 -6.66
N MET A 201 -8.32 -10.96 -5.74
CA MET A 201 -7.36 -11.26 -4.69
C MET A 201 -7.86 -12.35 -3.75
N VAL A 202 -9.14 -12.29 -3.35
CA VAL A 202 -9.74 -13.35 -2.54
C VAL A 202 -9.74 -14.68 -3.31
N ALA A 203 -10.21 -14.69 -4.55
CA ALA A 203 -10.30 -15.90 -5.36
C ALA A 203 -8.93 -16.50 -5.70
N GLY A 204 -7.90 -15.67 -5.91
CA GLY A 204 -6.55 -16.12 -6.28
C GLY A 204 -5.70 -16.56 -5.09
N LEU A 205 -5.80 -15.87 -3.94
CA LEU A 205 -4.97 -16.16 -2.77
C LEU A 205 -5.58 -17.17 -1.80
N LEU A 206 -6.91 -17.29 -1.73
CA LEU A 206 -7.55 -18.25 -0.83
C LEU A 206 -7.16 -19.72 -1.14
N PRO A 207 -7.17 -20.18 -2.39
CA PRO A 207 -6.68 -21.53 -2.71
C PRO A 207 -5.21 -21.74 -2.31
N LEU A 208 -4.37 -20.71 -2.49
CA LEU A 208 -2.96 -20.73 -2.11
C LEU A 208 -2.79 -21.02 -0.61
N VAL A 209 -3.51 -20.27 0.23
CA VAL A 209 -3.48 -20.45 1.69
C VAL A 209 -3.97 -21.83 2.10
N LEU A 210 -5.08 -22.29 1.52
CA LEU A 210 -5.65 -23.60 1.84
C LEU A 210 -4.71 -24.76 1.47
N LEU A 211 -4.11 -24.70 0.28
CA LEU A 211 -3.16 -25.72 -0.18
C LEU A 211 -1.86 -25.68 0.64
N GLY A 212 -1.34 -24.50 0.93
CA GLY A 212 -0.14 -24.34 1.76
C GLY A 212 -0.35 -24.83 3.20
N LEU A 213 -1.47 -24.50 3.83
CA LEU A 213 -1.82 -25.02 5.16
C LEU A 213 -1.95 -26.55 5.16
N ARG A 214 -2.62 -27.11 4.14
CA ARG A 214 -2.74 -28.56 4.01
C ARG A 214 -1.39 -29.25 3.89
N ALA A 215 -0.46 -28.68 3.13
CA ALA A 215 0.87 -29.24 2.91
C ALA A 215 1.73 -29.27 4.17
N ILE A 216 1.61 -28.26 5.04
CA ILE A 216 2.41 -28.17 6.28
C ILE A 216 1.75 -28.90 7.47
N GLY A 217 0.57 -29.50 7.31
CA GLY A 217 -0.16 -30.17 8.40
C GLY A 217 -1.06 -29.23 9.21
N GLY A 218 -1.58 -28.17 8.57
CA GLY A 218 -2.49 -27.20 9.17
C GLY A 218 -1.80 -26.21 10.10
N TRP A 219 -2.59 -25.54 10.93
CA TRP A 219 -2.08 -24.55 11.89
C TRP A 219 -1.11 -25.16 12.92
N SER A 220 -1.35 -26.39 13.36
CA SER A 220 -0.46 -27.12 14.28
C SER A 220 0.89 -27.44 13.63
N GLY A 221 0.90 -27.85 12.36
CA GLY A 221 2.12 -28.06 11.59
C GLY A 221 2.94 -26.78 11.42
N LEU A 222 2.29 -25.68 11.10
CA LEU A 222 2.96 -24.35 11.01
C LEU A 222 3.60 -23.94 12.34
N LYS A 223 2.89 -24.12 13.46
CA LYS A 223 3.43 -23.87 14.81
C LYS A 223 4.62 -24.76 15.18
N ALA A 224 4.69 -25.97 14.65
CA ALA A 224 5.79 -26.90 14.91
C ALA A 224 7.05 -26.56 14.09
N THR A 225 6.91 -25.92 12.95
CA THR A 225 8.02 -25.62 12.03
C THR A 225 8.65 -24.25 12.24
N LEU A 226 7.89 -23.28 12.77
CA LEU A 226 8.37 -21.91 12.98
C LEU A 226 8.74 -21.65 14.44
N PRO A 227 9.71 -20.76 14.69
CA PRO A 227 10.02 -20.32 16.05
C PRO A 227 8.80 -19.71 16.74
N ALA A 228 8.66 -19.93 18.06
CA ALA A 228 7.53 -19.40 18.83
C ALA A 228 7.33 -17.89 18.67
N ALA A 229 8.44 -17.11 18.55
CA ALA A 229 8.39 -15.67 18.33
C ALA A 229 7.67 -15.27 17.05
N TYR A 230 7.65 -16.12 16.01
CA TYR A 230 6.95 -15.88 14.75
C TYR A 230 5.43 -16.16 14.80
N MET A 231 4.97 -16.84 15.85
CA MET A 231 3.58 -17.37 15.93
C MET A 231 2.68 -16.61 16.89
N HIS A 232 3.12 -15.45 17.38
CA HIS A 232 2.38 -14.58 18.29
C HIS A 232 2.31 -13.14 17.76
N GLU A 233 1.17 -12.49 17.96
CA GLU A 233 1.00 -11.07 17.59
C GLU A 233 1.51 -10.11 18.66
N TRP A 234 1.39 -10.47 19.94
CA TRP A 234 1.67 -9.59 21.09
C TRP A 234 2.76 -10.07 22.01
N LYS A 235 3.06 -11.36 21.99
CA LYS A 235 4.03 -11.95 22.91
C LYS A 235 5.45 -11.51 22.55
N GLY A 236 6.11 -10.87 23.49
CA GLY A 236 7.47 -10.33 23.29
C GLY A 236 7.51 -8.85 22.89
N VAL A 237 6.38 -8.25 22.51
CA VAL A 237 6.31 -6.84 22.06
C VAL A 237 6.76 -5.82 23.13
N MET A 238 6.75 -6.18 24.40
CA MET A 238 7.21 -5.26 25.48
C MET A 238 8.74 -5.05 25.50
N HIS A 239 9.52 -5.91 24.86
CA HIS A 239 10.98 -5.84 24.83
C HIS A 239 11.50 -6.06 23.41
N ALA A 240 12.27 -5.11 22.88
CA ALA A 240 12.80 -5.15 21.51
C ALA A 240 13.61 -6.42 21.18
N GLY A 241 14.30 -7.01 22.16
CA GLY A 241 15.08 -8.24 21.96
C GLY A 241 14.27 -9.54 21.92
N SER A 242 12.94 -9.51 22.14
CA SER A 242 12.10 -10.71 22.26
C SER A 242 11.10 -10.90 21.14
N ASN A 243 11.09 -10.01 20.15
CA ASN A 243 10.24 -10.11 18.97
C ASN A 243 11.03 -9.90 17.67
N PRO A 244 10.58 -10.47 16.53
CA PRO A 244 11.31 -10.40 15.26
C PRO A 244 11.42 -8.99 14.66
N VAL A 245 10.47 -8.09 14.97
CA VAL A 245 10.52 -6.68 14.51
C VAL A 245 11.58 -5.90 15.28
N GLY A 246 11.88 -6.33 16.51
CA GLY A 246 12.82 -5.63 17.37
C GLY A 246 12.29 -4.29 17.88
N ILE A 247 10.96 -4.20 18.15
CA ILE A 247 10.32 -2.97 18.59
C ILE A 247 9.65 -3.14 19.96
N GLU A 248 9.61 -2.06 20.71
CA GLU A 248 8.90 -2.00 21.98
C GLU A 248 7.42 -1.66 21.79
N GLY A 249 6.57 -2.01 22.77
CA GLY A 249 5.13 -1.77 22.72
C GLY A 249 4.73 -0.32 22.42
N ILE A 250 5.51 0.67 22.86
CA ILE A 250 5.30 2.07 22.50
C ILE A 250 5.53 2.30 21.00
N GLY A 251 6.63 1.77 20.45
CA GLY A 251 6.93 1.90 19.02
C GLY A 251 5.86 1.23 18.15
N LEU A 252 5.38 0.05 18.54
CA LEU A 252 4.29 -0.62 17.83
C LEU A 252 2.96 0.13 18.00
N GLY A 253 2.52 0.38 19.23
CA GLY A 253 1.21 0.98 19.51
C GLY A 253 1.10 2.42 19.00
N VAL A 254 2.09 3.26 19.27
CA VAL A 254 2.11 4.65 18.81
C VAL A 254 2.59 4.76 17.37
N GLY A 255 3.72 4.13 17.02
CA GLY A 255 4.33 4.22 15.69
C GLY A 255 3.45 3.63 14.60
N LEU A 256 3.05 2.37 14.73
CA LEU A 256 2.19 1.72 13.76
C LEU A 256 0.72 2.11 13.97
N GLY A 257 0.17 1.91 15.17
CA GLY A 257 -1.26 2.06 15.42
C GLY A 257 -1.74 3.50 15.28
N VAL A 258 -1.13 4.44 16.03
CA VAL A 258 -1.60 5.83 16.06
C VAL A 258 -1.04 6.66 14.90
N VAL A 259 0.25 6.51 14.54
CA VAL A 259 0.87 7.39 13.55
C VAL A 259 0.76 6.82 12.15
N LEU A 260 1.44 5.71 11.82
CA LEU A 260 1.48 5.20 10.45
C LEU A 260 0.13 4.69 9.97
N GLY A 261 -0.57 3.88 10.76
CA GLY A 261 -1.87 3.36 10.40
C GLY A 261 -2.90 4.47 10.21
N ALA A 262 -3.03 5.37 11.21
CA ALA A 262 -3.97 6.48 11.09
C ALA A 262 -3.56 7.47 9.99
N SER A 263 -2.25 7.77 9.82
CA SER A 263 -1.83 8.66 8.75
C SER A 263 -2.17 8.10 7.36
N TYR A 264 -1.99 6.79 7.16
CA TYR A 264 -2.32 6.15 5.89
C TYR A 264 -3.84 6.18 5.61
N TRP A 265 -4.65 5.67 6.53
CA TRP A 265 -6.09 5.53 6.29
C TRP A 265 -6.88 6.82 6.43
N CYS A 266 -6.39 7.81 7.18
CA CYS A 266 -7.10 9.06 7.47
C CYS A 266 -6.66 10.25 6.60
N SER A 267 -5.44 10.26 6.08
CA SER A 267 -4.89 11.41 5.36
C SER A 267 -4.40 11.14 3.94
N ASP A 268 -4.19 9.88 3.58
CA ASP A 268 -3.77 9.53 2.23
C ASP A 268 -4.91 9.74 1.22
N PHE A 269 -4.74 10.74 0.35
CA PHE A 269 -5.78 11.09 -0.61
C PHE A 269 -6.07 9.97 -1.62
N ARG A 270 -5.14 9.07 -1.91
CA ARG A 270 -5.37 7.89 -2.78
C ARG A 270 -6.55 7.06 -2.28
N VAL A 271 -6.67 6.91 -0.98
CA VAL A 271 -7.73 6.14 -0.31
C VAL A 271 -8.96 7.01 -0.07
N ILE A 272 -8.77 8.21 0.48
CA ILE A 272 -9.84 9.16 0.82
C ILE A 272 -10.69 9.55 -0.39
N GLN A 273 -10.09 9.73 -1.59
CA GLN A 273 -10.83 10.10 -2.81
C GLN A 273 -11.93 9.07 -3.15
N THR A 274 -11.74 7.79 -2.86
CA THR A 274 -12.75 6.75 -3.15
C THR A 274 -13.98 6.89 -2.26
N ALA A 275 -13.81 7.26 -0.98
CA ALA A 275 -14.93 7.56 -0.08
C ALA A 275 -15.62 8.88 -0.43
N MET A 276 -14.85 9.89 -0.90
CA MET A 276 -15.39 11.17 -1.36
C MET A 276 -16.21 11.06 -2.65
N ALA A 277 -16.05 9.99 -3.43
CA ALA A 277 -16.84 9.68 -4.62
C ALA A 277 -18.28 9.22 -4.29
N ALA A 278 -18.62 9.06 -3.01
CA ALA A 278 -19.92 8.60 -2.57
C ALA A 278 -21.06 9.61 -2.88
N ASN A 279 -22.29 9.09 -3.02
CA ASN A 279 -23.47 9.88 -3.36
C ASN A 279 -24.06 10.71 -2.20
N SER A 280 -23.59 10.51 -0.99
CA SER A 280 -24.07 11.25 0.20
C SER A 280 -23.04 11.22 1.32
N VAL A 281 -23.18 12.14 2.31
CA VAL A 281 -22.34 12.16 3.52
C VAL A 281 -22.41 10.84 4.28
N ASP A 282 -23.62 10.25 4.43
CA ASP A 282 -23.78 8.97 5.11
C ASP A 282 -23.14 7.81 4.34
N SER A 283 -23.19 7.84 3.02
CA SER A 283 -22.48 6.86 2.18
C SER A 283 -20.97 7.00 2.32
N ALA A 284 -20.47 8.23 2.34
CA ALA A 284 -19.04 8.52 2.54
C ALA A 284 -18.55 8.05 3.93
N ARG A 285 -19.34 8.28 4.99
CA ARG A 285 -19.06 7.81 6.36
C ARG A 285 -19.02 6.28 6.45
N ARG A 286 -19.94 5.60 5.76
CA ARG A 286 -20.02 4.13 5.76
C ARG A 286 -18.94 3.45 4.94
N ALA A 287 -18.40 4.11 3.92
CA ALA A 287 -17.40 3.50 3.03
C ALA A 287 -16.18 2.94 3.79
N PRO A 288 -15.45 3.69 4.65
CA PRO A 288 -14.35 3.14 5.44
C PRO A 288 -14.78 2.01 6.40
N LEU A 289 -16.01 2.09 6.96
CA LEU A 289 -16.53 1.07 7.88
C LEU A 289 -16.87 -0.25 7.14
N ILE A 290 -17.39 -0.16 5.92
CA ILE A 290 -17.60 -1.33 5.06
C ILE A 290 -16.25 -1.94 4.67
N ALA A 291 -15.25 -1.11 4.37
CA ALA A 291 -13.89 -1.55 4.09
C ALA A 291 -13.24 -2.29 5.27
N ALA A 292 -13.54 -1.86 6.50
CA ALA A 292 -12.98 -2.47 7.70
C ALA A 292 -13.50 -3.91 7.96
N VAL A 293 -14.66 -4.30 7.42
CA VAL A 293 -15.18 -5.66 7.59
C VAL A 293 -14.26 -6.72 6.94
N PRO A 294 -13.93 -6.65 5.64
CA PRO A 294 -12.98 -7.61 5.06
C PRO A 294 -11.57 -7.49 5.61
N MET A 295 -11.16 -6.31 6.15
CA MET A 295 -9.85 -6.15 6.81
C MET A 295 -9.64 -7.11 7.98
N ILE A 296 -10.71 -7.56 8.63
CA ILE A 296 -10.65 -8.56 9.71
C ILE A 296 -10.08 -9.89 9.19
N PHE A 297 -10.41 -10.27 7.96
CA PHE A 297 -10.04 -11.57 7.38
C PHE A 297 -8.83 -11.52 6.44
N LEU A 298 -8.44 -10.33 5.99
CA LEU A 298 -7.33 -10.16 5.06
C LEU A 298 -5.98 -10.65 5.57
N PRO A 299 -5.63 -10.58 6.87
CA PRO A 299 -4.41 -11.21 7.37
C PRO A 299 -4.27 -12.67 6.99
N LEU A 300 -5.37 -13.44 6.96
CA LEU A 300 -5.37 -14.83 6.53
C LEU A 300 -4.90 -15.01 5.08
N LEU A 301 -5.19 -14.04 4.20
CA LEU A 301 -4.84 -14.09 2.79
C LEU A 301 -3.47 -13.50 2.49
N LEU A 302 -3.03 -12.48 3.25
CA LEU A 302 -1.83 -11.69 2.93
C LEU A 302 -0.64 -12.07 3.81
N ILE A 303 -0.88 -12.45 5.07
CA ILE A 303 0.14 -12.80 6.05
C ILE A 303 0.52 -14.29 5.97
N LEU A 304 -0.47 -15.18 5.92
CA LEU A 304 -0.19 -16.62 5.91
C LEU A 304 0.69 -17.11 4.76
N PRO A 305 0.58 -16.61 3.51
CA PRO A 305 1.48 -17.07 2.44
C PRO A 305 2.96 -16.89 2.79
N GLY A 306 3.34 -15.75 3.40
CA GLY A 306 4.73 -15.52 3.80
C GLY A 306 5.20 -16.45 4.92
N LEU A 307 4.38 -16.64 5.96
CA LEU A 307 4.69 -17.60 7.03
C LEU A 307 4.81 -19.04 6.50
N LEU A 308 3.89 -19.45 5.64
CA LEU A 308 3.93 -20.75 5.00
C LEU A 308 5.18 -20.93 4.13
N ALA A 309 5.56 -19.89 3.39
CA ALA A 309 6.75 -19.91 2.54
C ALA A 309 8.02 -20.26 3.32
N ILE A 310 8.22 -19.65 4.49
CA ILE A 310 9.42 -19.91 5.33
C ILE A 310 9.29 -21.16 6.22
N GLY A 311 8.06 -21.64 6.46
CA GLY A 311 7.79 -22.86 7.23
C GLY A 311 7.93 -24.15 6.42
N LEU A 312 7.90 -24.05 5.10
CA LEU A 312 8.09 -25.20 4.21
C LEU A 312 9.57 -25.59 4.13
N PRO A 313 9.88 -26.88 3.86
CA PRO A 313 11.26 -27.28 3.64
C PRO A 313 11.84 -26.57 2.41
N THR A 314 13.10 -26.15 2.50
CA THR A 314 13.82 -25.59 1.36
C THR A 314 13.88 -26.65 0.24
N PRO A 315 13.51 -26.30 -1.00
CA PRO A 315 13.60 -27.24 -2.11
C PRO A 315 15.05 -27.67 -2.34
N HIS A 316 15.32 -28.96 -2.27
CA HIS A 316 16.63 -29.53 -2.58
C HIS A 316 16.67 -30.01 -4.03
N THR A 317 17.85 -29.97 -4.65
CA THR A 317 18.10 -30.54 -5.98
C THR A 317 17.90 -32.04 -5.92
N THR A 318 16.81 -32.56 -6.46
CA THR A 318 16.61 -34.00 -6.60
C THR A 318 17.03 -34.44 -8.00
N THR A 319 18.12 -35.18 -8.07
CA THR A 319 18.50 -35.88 -9.31
C THR A 319 17.68 -37.17 -9.35
N VAL A 320 16.66 -37.18 -10.21
CA VAL A 320 15.88 -38.42 -10.43
C VAL A 320 16.56 -39.20 -11.53
N GLU A 321 17.16 -40.34 -11.15
CA GLU A 321 17.66 -41.30 -12.12
C GLU A 321 16.50 -42.22 -12.56
N ARG A 322 16.08 -42.08 -13.82
CA ARG A 322 15.13 -43.03 -14.44
C ARG A 322 15.90 -43.99 -15.37
N ARG A 323 15.79 -45.27 -15.09
CA ARG A 323 16.25 -46.32 -16.00
C ARG A 323 15.12 -46.62 -17.00
N ILE A 324 15.33 -46.31 -18.25
CA ILE A 324 14.43 -46.65 -19.35
C ILE A 324 15.23 -47.43 -20.35
N ASN A 325 14.82 -48.69 -20.63
CA ASN A 325 15.47 -49.61 -21.59
C ASN A 325 16.99 -49.81 -21.37
N GLY A 326 17.43 -49.89 -20.10
CA GLY A 326 18.83 -50.09 -19.77
C GLY A 326 19.72 -48.85 -19.78
N ALA A 327 19.22 -47.73 -20.28
CA ALA A 327 19.91 -46.42 -20.25
C ALA A 327 19.48 -45.63 -19.02
N ILE A 328 20.44 -45.02 -18.32
CA ILE A 328 20.19 -44.15 -17.15
C ILE A 328 19.98 -42.74 -17.67
N PHE A 329 18.74 -42.28 -17.58
CA PHE A 329 18.41 -40.86 -17.81
C PHE A 329 18.48 -40.12 -16.47
N ARG A 330 19.44 -39.24 -16.33
CA ARG A 330 19.54 -38.31 -15.21
C ARG A 330 18.78 -37.05 -15.56
N THR A 331 17.60 -36.85 -15.00
CA THR A 331 16.90 -35.57 -15.05
C THR A 331 17.31 -34.80 -13.79
N THR A 332 18.26 -33.90 -13.94
CA THR A 332 18.62 -32.96 -12.87
C THR A 332 17.60 -31.83 -12.94
N THR A 333 16.67 -31.82 -12.01
CA THR A 333 15.85 -30.61 -11.79
C THR A 333 16.75 -29.62 -11.07
N VAL A 334 17.29 -28.66 -11.80
CA VAL A 334 18.13 -27.60 -11.24
C VAL A 334 17.22 -26.74 -10.38
N VAL A 335 17.23 -26.97 -9.09
CA VAL A 335 16.80 -25.94 -8.14
C VAL A 335 17.83 -24.83 -8.25
N ARG A 336 17.39 -23.59 -8.41
CA ARG A 336 18.31 -22.47 -8.53
C ARG A 336 19.24 -22.45 -7.32
N PRO A 337 20.55 -22.22 -7.48
CA PRO A 337 21.50 -22.11 -6.37
C PRO A 337 21.04 -21.08 -5.30
N GLU A 338 20.31 -20.05 -5.74
CA GLU A 338 19.72 -19.02 -4.91
C GLU A 338 18.68 -19.56 -3.90
N VAL A 339 17.95 -20.62 -4.28
CA VAL A 339 16.94 -21.24 -3.41
C VAL A 339 17.61 -22.16 -2.38
N GLU A 340 18.73 -22.78 -2.71
CA GLU A 340 19.50 -23.62 -1.79
C GLU A 340 20.11 -22.80 -0.63
N ALA A 341 20.44 -21.54 -0.88
CA ALA A 341 20.93 -20.61 0.16
C ALA A 341 19.77 -19.90 0.92
N GLY A 342 18.50 -20.14 0.52
CA GLY A 342 17.32 -19.51 1.08
C GLY A 342 16.79 -20.17 2.35
N ARG A 343 15.63 -19.69 2.81
CA ARG A 343 14.85 -20.28 3.87
C ARG A 343 13.45 -20.64 3.36
N GLY A 344 13.11 -21.91 3.33
CA GLY A 344 11.86 -22.38 2.72
C GLY A 344 11.79 -21.98 1.25
N LEU A 345 10.73 -21.27 0.86
CA LEU A 345 10.54 -20.75 -0.50
C LEU A 345 11.02 -19.30 -0.68
N ALA A 346 11.61 -18.68 0.35
CA ALA A 346 12.27 -17.37 0.25
C ALA A 346 13.74 -17.58 -0.18
N PRO A 347 14.14 -17.24 -1.42
CA PRO A 347 15.51 -17.44 -1.90
C PRO A 347 16.47 -16.41 -1.30
N ALA A 348 17.77 -16.69 -1.41
CA ALA A 348 18.79 -15.67 -1.15
C ALA A 348 18.76 -14.61 -2.25
N LYS A 349 18.94 -13.34 -1.86
CA LYS A 349 19.10 -12.23 -2.79
C LYS A 349 20.46 -12.32 -3.48
N THR A 350 20.48 -12.30 -4.80
CA THR A 350 21.71 -12.41 -5.58
C THR A 350 22.10 -11.07 -6.16
N ASP A 351 23.40 -10.84 -6.24
CA ASP A 351 23.97 -9.71 -6.95
C ASP A 351 23.76 -9.92 -8.47
N PRO A 352 23.12 -8.97 -9.16
CA PRO A 352 22.78 -9.13 -10.58
C PRO A 352 24.02 -9.22 -11.50
N VAL A 353 25.18 -8.75 -11.05
CA VAL A 353 26.42 -8.75 -11.84
C VAL A 353 27.22 -10.04 -11.63
N THR A 354 27.34 -10.46 -10.36
CA THR A 354 28.20 -11.62 -9.99
C THR A 354 27.43 -12.93 -9.87
N GLY A 355 26.09 -12.89 -9.79
CA GLY A 355 25.23 -14.05 -9.55
C GLY A 355 25.41 -14.71 -8.19
N LYS A 356 26.21 -14.10 -7.28
CA LYS A 356 26.46 -14.64 -5.93
C LYS A 356 25.46 -14.10 -4.92
N PRO A 357 25.13 -14.87 -3.86
CA PRO A 357 24.31 -14.37 -2.76
C PRO A 357 24.92 -13.12 -2.12
N ILE A 358 24.09 -12.11 -1.88
CA ILE A 358 24.45 -10.93 -1.10
C ILE A 358 24.46 -11.36 0.36
N LEU A 359 25.56 -11.06 1.05
CA LEU A 359 25.72 -11.39 2.47
C LEU A 359 25.39 -10.17 3.35
N THR A 360 24.79 -10.42 4.51
CA THR A 360 24.63 -9.45 5.60
C THR A 360 26.00 -9.12 6.21
N ALA A 361 26.06 -8.15 7.11
CA ALA A 361 27.29 -7.85 7.86
C ALA A 361 27.75 -9.03 8.76
N SER A 362 26.79 -9.89 9.18
CA SER A 362 27.06 -11.12 9.93
C SER A 362 27.55 -12.30 9.06
N GLY A 363 27.58 -12.14 7.74
CA GLY A 363 28.01 -13.18 6.79
C GLY A 363 26.93 -14.17 6.36
N GLU A 364 25.69 -13.98 6.81
CA GLU A 364 24.56 -14.80 6.41
C GLU A 364 23.97 -14.31 5.07
N PRO A 365 23.39 -15.19 4.23
CA PRO A 365 22.71 -14.77 3.01
C PRO A 365 21.53 -13.83 3.29
N LEU A 366 21.50 -12.69 2.62
CA LEU A 366 20.34 -11.79 2.65
C LEU A 366 19.18 -12.44 1.87
N LEU A 367 18.02 -12.61 2.51
CA LEU A 367 16.86 -13.25 1.86
C LEU A 367 16.02 -12.25 1.08
N ASP A 368 15.53 -12.69 -0.08
CA ASP A 368 14.55 -11.96 -0.90
C ASP A 368 13.13 -12.37 -0.49
N TYR A 369 12.64 -11.74 0.56
CA TYR A 369 11.31 -12.03 1.10
C TYR A 369 10.17 -11.60 0.16
N ASP A 370 10.40 -10.64 -0.75
CA ASP A 370 9.40 -10.22 -1.73
C ASP A 370 9.01 -11.36 -2.70
N LEU A 371 9.87 -12.35 -2.83
CA LEU A 371 9.61 -13.56 -3.62
C LEU A 371 8.86 -14.68 -2.85
N ALA A 372 8.63 -14.54 -1.56
CA ALA A 372 7.96 -15.58 -0.77
C ALA A 372 6.55 -15.90 -1.32
N THR A 373 5.68 -14.91 -1.47
CA THR A 373 4.33 -15.10 -2.03
C THR A 373 4.34 -15.54 -3.49
N PRO A 374 5.12 -14.93 -4.42
CA PRO A 374 5.26 -15.41 -5.80
C PRO A 374 5.70 -16.88 -5.90
N ASN A 375 6.69 -17.30 -5.11
CA ASN A 375 7.18 -18.67 -5.13
C ASN A 375 6.14 -19.67 -4.57
N MET A 376 5.34 -19.26 -3.60
CA MET A 376 4.20 -20.04 -3.13
C MET A 376 3.18 -20.30 -4.24
N LEU A 377 2.88 -19.30 -5.09
CA LEU A 377 1.99 -19.48 -6.25
C LEU A 377 2.54 -20.56 -7.19
N LEU A 378 3.83 -20.47 -7.54
CA LEU A 378 4.48 -21.46 -8.42
C LEU A 378 4.50 -22.86 -7.84
N HIS A 379 4.66 -22.98 -6.52
CA HIS A 379 4.81 -24.27 -5.85
C HIS A 379 3.47 -25.00 -5.67
N PHE A 380 2.39 -24.27 -5.35
CA PHE A 380 1.12 -24.90 -4.94
C PHE A 380 0.01 -24.81 -5.97
N LEU A 381 -0.01 -23.80 -6.84
CA LEU A 381 -1.17 -23.62 -7.70
C LEU A 381 -1.06 -24.43 -9.00
N PRO A 382 -2.05 -25.32 -9.26
CA PRO A 382 -2.13 -26.02 -10.54
C PRO A 382 -2.56 -25.06 -11.66
N THR A 383 -2.46 -25.54 -12.89
CA THR A 383 -2.94 -24.86 -14.09
C THR A 383 -4.34 -24.26 -13.89
N GLY A 384 -4.56 -23.05 -14.34
CA GLY A 384 -5.79 -22.29 -14.17
C GLY A 384 -5.82 -21.53 -12.85
N LEU A 385 -5.57 -22.17 -11.71
CA LEU A 385 -5.43 -21.46 -10.43
C LEU A 385 -4.15 -20.62 -10.39
N LEU A 386 -3.07 -21.07 -11.03
CA LEU A 386 -1.84 -20.27 -11.17
C LEU A 386 -2.11 -18.98 -11.96
N GLY A 387 -2.81 -19.10 -13.09
CA GLY A 387 -3.22 -17.94 -13.88
C GLY A 387 -4.12 -16.98 -13.09
N LEU A 388 -5.03 -17.50 -12.26
CA LEU A 388 -5.90 -16.70 -11.40
C LEU A 388 -5.10 -15.99 -10.28
N GLY A 389 -4.21 -16.71 -9.60
CA GLY A 389 -3.34 -16.14 -8.55
C GLY A 389 -2.40 -15.06 -9.10
N LEU A 390 -1.79 -15.31 -10.26
CA LEU A 390 -0.96 -14.32 -10.96
C LEU A 390 -1.78 -13.10 -11.36
N THR A 391 -2.99 -13.32 -11.92
CA THR A 391 -3.91 -12.22 -12.27
C THR A 391 -4.31 -11.41 -11.04
N ALA A 392 -4.53 -12.06 -9.90
CA ALA A 392 -4.88 -11.40 -8.65
C ALA A 392 -3.77 -10.45 -8.17
N LEU A 393 -2.51 -10.89 -8.14
CA LEU A 393 -1.38 -10.04 -7.77
C LEU A 393 -1.13 -8.93 -8.80
N ALA A 394 -1.18 -9.25 -10.09
CA ALA A 394 -1.04 -8.25 -11.16
C ALA A 394 -2.15 -7.19 -11.11
N ALA A 395 -3.41 -7.62 -10.93
CA ALA A 395 -4.55 -6.72 -10.75
C ALA A 395 -4.35 -5.78 -9.55
N GLY A 396 -3.85 -6.33 -8.44
CA GLY A 396 -3.52 -5.56 -7.24
C GLY A 396 -2.45 -4.49 -7.49
N LEU A 397 -1.35 -4.84 -8.14
CA LEU A 397 -0.29 -3.90 -8.49
C LEU A 397 -0.79 -2.80 -9.43
N MET A 398 -1.58 -3.15 -10.44
CA MET A 398 -2.21 -2.19 -11.35
C MET A 398 -3.20 -1.26 -10.66
N SER A 399 -3.91 -1.76 -9.65
CA SER A 399 -4.82 -0.97 -8.83
C SER A 399 -4.07 0.06 -7.99
N GLY A 400 -2.96 -0.31 -7.36
CA GLY A 400 -2.07 0.64 -6.67
C GLY A 400 -1.57 1.76 -7.60
N MET A 401 -1.11 1.40 -8.80
CA MET A 401 -0.72 2.38 -9.83
C MET A 401 -1.90 3.30 -10.21
N ALA A 402 -3.10 2.75 -10.38
CA ALA A 402 -4.29 3.53 -10.72
C ALA A 402 -4.70 4.50 -9.62
N ALA A 403 -4.67 4.07 -8.36
CA ALA A 403 -4.95 4.92 -7.21
C ALA A 403 -3.95 6.09 -7.12
N ASN A 404 -2.65 5.81 -7.31
CA ASN A 404 -1.61 6.82 -7.35
C ASN A 404 -1.81 7.80 -8.52
N ALA A 405 -2.06 7.31 -9.72
CA ALA A 405 -2.21 8.13 -10.93
C ALA A 405 -3.46 9.04 -10.86
N THR A 406 -4.58 8.54 -10.32
CA THR A 406 -5.80 9.34 -10.16
C THR A 406 -5.66 10.38 -9.06
N ALA A 407 -4.99 10.05 -7.95
CA ALA A 407 -4.71 11.00 -6.89
C ALA A 407 -3.71 12.09 -7.34
N PHE A 408 -2.62 11.69 -8.00
CA PHE A 408 -1.67 12.62 -8.62
C PHE A 408 -2.38 13.59 -9.58
N ASN A 409 -3.17 13.06 -10.49
CA ASN A 409 -3.90 13.84 -11.47
C ASN A 409 -4.81 14.89 -10.81
N THR A 410 -5.60 14.49 -9.82
CA THR A 410 -6.50 15.41 -9.12
C THR A 410 -5.71 16.51 -8.40
N VAL A 411 -4.67 16.15 -7.64
CA VAL A 411 -3.83 17.10 -6.92
C VAL A 411 -3.09 18.01 -7.88
N PHE A 412 -2.48 17.47 -8.94
CA PHE A 412 -1.78 18.29 -9.93
C PHE A 412 -2.74 19.25 -10.64
N THR A 413 -3.87 18.76 -11.14
CA THR A 413 -4.80 19.57 -11.93
C THR A 413 -5.50 20.63 -11.09
N CYS A 414 -6.03 20.26 -9.92
CA CYS A 414 -6.82 21.16 -9.08
C CYS A 414 -5.95 22.03 -8.16
N ASP A 415 -4.96 21.42 -7.49
CA ASP A 415 -4.21 22.08 -6.43
C ASP A 415 -2.96 22.80 -6.94
N LEU A 416 -2.34 22.33 -8.01
CA LEU A 416 -1.16 22.97 -8.59
C LEU A 416 -1.51 23.78 -9.85
N TYR A 417 -2.03 23.14 -10.91
CA TYR A 417 -2.24 23.79 -12.19
C TYR A 417 -3.32 24.88 -12.14
N GLN A 418 -4.54 24.52 -11.72
CA GLN A 418 -5.67 25.47 -11.64
C GLN A 418 -5.39 26.59 -10.65
N SER A 419 -4.59 26.36 -9.64
CA SER A 419 -4.35 27.32 -8.56
C SER A 419 -3.23 28.30 -8.85
N TYR A 420 -2.17 27.87 -9.52
CA TYR A 420 -0.96 28.67 -9.72
C TYR A 420 -0.64 29.00 -11.18
N ILE A 421 -1.06 28.13 -12.13
CA ILE A 421 -0.67 28.28 -13.54
C ILE A 421 -1.78 28.96 -14.33
N TYR A 422 -3.01 28.41 -14.28
CA TYR A 422 -4.12 28.96 -15.06
C TYR A 422 -5.46 28.84 -14.35
N LYS A 423 -6.01 29.98 -13.88
CA LYS A 423 -7.22 30.04 -13.03
C LYS A 423 -8.54 30.17 -13.80
N GLY A 424 -8.52 30.56 -15.06
CA GLY A 424 -9.71 30.90 -15.86
C GLY A 424 -10.06 29.88 -16.94
N GLY A 425 -9.57 28.65 -16.84
CA GLY A 425 -9.78 27.60 -17.84
C GLY A 425 -11.21 27.10 -17.89
N SER A 426 -11.67 26.72 -19.10
CA SER A 426 -12.92 25.99 -19.26
C SER A 426 -12.83 24.59 -18.64
N ASP A 427 -13.98 23.97 -18.36
CA ASP A 427 -14.04 22.62 -17.84
C ASP A 427 -13.34 21.61 -18.76
N GLY A 428 -13.52 21.75 -20.09
CA GLY A 428 -12.82 20.95 -21.09
C GLY A 428 -11.29 21.13 -21.06
N HIS A 429 -10.80 22.34 -20.76
CA HIS A 429 -9.37 22.60 -20.58
C HIS A 429 -8.83 21.80 -19.37
N TYR A 430 -9.49 21.87 -18.21
CA TYR A 430 -9.05 21.12 -17.04
C TYR A 430 -9.16 19.61 -17.19
N LEU A 431 -10.15 19.15 -17.97
CA LEU A 431 -10.22 17.73 -18.36
C LEU A 431 -9.01 17.31 -19.21
N ALA A 432 -8.61 18.13 -20.19
CA ALA A 432 -7.41 17.88 -21.00
C ALA A 432 -6.13 17.90 -20.14
N VAL A 433 -5.99 18.91 -19.28
CA VAL A 433 -4.85 19.00 -18.33
C VAL A 433 -4.80 17.76 -17.45
N GLY A 434 -5.93 17.30 -16.91
CA GLY A 434 -6.00 16.09 -16.09
C GLY A 434 -5.51 14.84 -16.84
N ARG A 435 -5.89 14.68 -18.10
CA ARG A 435 -5.39 13.57 -18.93
C ARG A 435 -3.89 13.64 -19.16
N TRP A 436 -3.35 14.83 -19.49
CA TRP A 436 -1.92 15.01 -19.67
C TRP A 436 -1.14 14.86 -18.35
N ALA A 437 -1.70 15.31 -17.23
CA ALA A 437 -1.12 15.10 -15.91
C ALA A 437 -1.02 13.59 -15.58
N THR A 438 -2.05 12.80 -15.93
CA THR A 438 -2.00 11.34 -15.75
C THR A 438 -0.86 10.72 -16.56
N VAL A 439 -0.69 11.12 -17.82
CA VAL A 439 0.42 10.63 -18.67
C VAL A 439 1.77 11.05 -18.09
N GLY A 440 1.93 12.33 -17.74
CA GLY A 440 3.18 12.85 -17.18
C GLY A 440 3.56 12.19 -15.85
N GLY A 441 2.58 12.04 -14.93
CA GLY A 441 2.79 11.34 -13.66
C GLY A 441 3.22 9.89 -13.85
N MET A 442 2.61 9.19 -14.81
CA MET A 442 2.96 7.80 -15.11
C MET A 442 4.37 7.68 -15.73
N LEU A 443 4.77 8.60 -16.61
CA LEU A 443 6.13 8.66 -17.15
C LEU A 443 7.17 8.92 -16.06
N LEU A 444 6.89 9.85 -15.13
CA LEU A 444 7.75 10.07 -13.97
C LEU A 444 7.83 8.82 -13.08
N SER A 445 6.72 8.09 -12.93
CA SER A 445 6.68 6.84 -12.16
C SER A 445 7.52 5.73 -12.80
N VAL A 446 7.60 5.66 -14.13
CA VAL A 446 8.55 4.76 -14.82
C VAL A 446 10.00 5.08 -14.39
N GLY A 447 10.37 6.36 -14.33
CA GLY A 447 11.70 6.77 -13.83
C GLY A 447 11.94 6.32 -12.38
N THR A 448 10.96 6.50 -11.49
CA THR A 448 11.10 6.11 -10.07
C THR A 448 11.08 4.58 -9.88
N ALA A 449 10.53 3.80 -10.82
CA ALA A 449 10.61 2.34 -10.78
C ALA A 449 12.07 1.84 -10.86
N TYR A 450 12.91 2.51 -11.64
CA TYR A 450 14.34 2.19 -11.68
C TYR A 450 15.06 2.59 -10.38
N ALA A 451 14.65 3.66 -9.72
CA ALA A 451 15.18 4.00 -8.41
C ALA A 451 14.82 2.95 -7.34
N ALA A 452 13.65 2.33 -7.45
CA ALA A 452 13.18 1.29 -6.54
C ALA A 452 14.00 -0.01 -6.59
N ILE A 453 14.81 -0.25 -7.62
CA ILE A 453 15.74 -1.40 -7.70
C ILE A 453 16.71 -1.42 -6.51
N HIS A 454 17.08 -0.25 -6.00
CA HIS A 454 18.02 -0.11 -4.89
C HIS A 454 17.39 -0.33 -3.50
N CYS A 455 16.06 -0.55 -3.45
CA CYS A 455 15.33 -0.80 -2.20
C CYS A 455 15.36 -2.29 -1.85
N ASN A 456 15.48 -2.62 -0.55
CA ASN A 456 15.59 -4.02 -0.12
C ASN A 456 14.25 -4.74 0.03
N ASN A 457 13.21 -4.01 0.42
CA ASN A 457 11.87 -4.55 0.66
C ASN A 457 10.83 -3.50 0.27
N ILE A 458 9.81 -3.92 -0.46
CA ILE A 458 8.74 -3.05 -0.95
C ILE A 458 8.01 -2.37 0.21
N THR A 459 7.63 -3.14 1.24
CA THR A 459 6.88 -2.60 2.39
C THR A 459 7.71 -1.62 3.20
N ASP A 460 8.94 -1.98 3.55
CA ASP A 460 9.81 -1.14 4.37
C ASP A 460 10.05 0.22 3.70
N THR A 461 10.25 0.21 2.37
CA THR A 461 10.41 1.42 1.56
C THR A 461 9.15 2.30 1.55
N LEU A 462 7.97 1.70 1.38
CA LEU A 462 6.70 2.46 1.38
C LEU A 462 6.41 3.06 2.75
N LEU A 463 6.65 2.33 3.82
CA LEU A 463 6.44 2.81 5.19
C LEU A 463 7.36 3.99 5.53
N LEU A 464 8.59 3.95 5.04
CA LEU A 464 9.52 5.06 5.18
C LEU A 464 8.98 6.31 4.48
N VAL A 465 8.51 6.18 3.24
CA VAL A 465 7.92 7.31 2.48
C VAL A 465 6.68 7.86 3.19
N PHE A 466 5.85 6.99 3.78
CA PHE A 466 4.68 7.41 4.57
C PHE A 466 5.08 8.11 5.87
N ALA A 467 6.17 7.70 6.50
CA ALA A 467 6.71 8.39 7.67
C ALA A 467 7.14 9.83 7.34
N PHE A 468 7.68 10.06 6.13
CA PHE A 468 8.11 11.39 5.68
C PHE A 468 6.97 12.33 5.33
N VAL A 469 5.91 11.83 4.67
CA VAL A 469 4.85 12.66 4.09
C VAL A 469 3.55 12.56 4.89
N ASN A 470 3.06 11.35 5.14
CA ASN A 470 1.75 11.15 5.74
C ASN A 470 1.74 11.39 7.25
N ALA A 471 2.82 11.06 7.98
CA ALA A 471 2.85 11.24 9.43
C ALA A 471 2.77 12.73 9.84
N PRO A 472 3.57 13.67 9.29
CA PRO A 472 3.40 15.11 9.56
C PRO A 472 2.06 15.65 9.09
N LEU A 473 1.57 15.17 7.93
CA LEU A 473 0.27 15.56 7.39
C LEU A 473 -0.87 15.17 8.34
N PHE A 474 -0.84 13.98 8.89
CA PHE A 474 -1.85 13.52 9.83
C PHE A 474 -1.89 14.38 11.11
N ALA A 475 -0.74 14.75 11.67
CA ALA A 475 -0.67 15.70 12.79
C ALA A 475 -1.35 17.04 12.45
N THR A 476 -1.05 17.57 11.26
CA THR A 476 -1.64 18.82 10.76
C THR A 476 -3.15 18.71 10.58
N LEU A 477 -3.64 17.60 9.98
CA LEU A 477 -5.09 17.36 9.80
C LEU A 477 -5.80 17.14 11.12
N LEU A 478 -5.21 16.38 12.04
CA LEU A 478 -5.79 16.13 13.37
C LEU A 478 -5.99 17.45 14.12
N LEU A 479 -4.96 18.28 14.22
CA LEU A 479 -5.09 19.61 14.82
C LEU A 479 -6.05 20.51 14.04
N GLY A 480 -6.02 20.46 12.71
CA GLY A 480 -6.91 21.24 11.86
C GLY A 480 -8.39 20.93 12.07
N MET A 481 -8.73 19.65 12.18
CA MET A 481 -10.11 19.20 12.30
C MET A 481 -10.66 19.26 13.74
N PHE A 482 -9.80 19.14 14.76
CA PHE A 482 -10.26 19.00 16.14
C PHE A 482 -9.89 20.16 17.06
N TRP A 483 -8.95 21.02 16.65
CA TRP A 483 -8.50 22.15 17.45
C TRP A 483 -8.71 23.47 16.73
N LYS A 484 -9.71 24.26 17.18
CA LYS A 484 -10.11 25.52 16.55
C LYS A 484 -9.03 26.62 16.56
N ARG A 485 -8.07 26.55 17.51
CA ARG A 485 -6.99 27.52 17.64
C ARG A 485 -5.87 27.34 16.60
N ALA A 486 -5.78 26.19 15.92
CA ALA A 486 -4.74 25.92 14.93
C ALA A 486 -4.75 26.95 13.79
N THR A 487 -3.57 27.51 13.48
CA THR A 487 -3.39 28.59 12.47
C THR A 487 -2.69 28.07 11.23
N GLY A 488 -2.81 28.80 10.11
CA GLY A 488 -2.12 28.44 8.86
C GLY A 488 -0.59 28.47 9.00
N HIS A 489 -0.04 29.50 9.68
CA HIS A 489 1.39 29.55 9.94
C HIS A 489 1.87 28.38 10.80
N GLY A 490 1.06 27.99 11.82
CA GLY A 490 1.34 26.81 12.63
C GLY A 490 1.34 25.52 11.81
N ALA A 491 0.32 25.32 10.99
CA ALA A 491 0.18 24.16 10.12
C ALA A 491 1.34 24.02 9.12
N PHE A 492 1.71 25.11 8.45
CA PHE A 492 2.82 25.14 7.52
C PHE A 492 4.16 24.83 8.20
N ALA A 493 4.46 25.55 9.31
CA ALA A 493 5.70 25.35 10.06
C ALA A 493 5.79 23.92 10.64
N GLY A 494 4.67 23.42 11.17
CA GLY A 494 4.62 22.07 11.70
C GLY A 494 4.83 20.99 10.64
N LEU A 495 4.20 21.14 9.47
CA LEU A 495 4.39 20.21 8.36
C LEU A 495 5.85 20.17 7.89
N MET A 496 6.48 21.36 7.74
CA MET A 496 7.90 21.48 7.40
C MET A 496 8.81 20.85 8.48
N ALA A 497 8.54 21.14 9.76
CA ALA A 497 9.32 20.62 10.87
C ALA A 497 9.22 19.09 10.96
N GLY A 498 8.03 18.52 10.75
CA GLY A 498 7.83 17.08 10.74
C GLY A 498 8.60 16.39 9.61
N MET A 499 8.52 16.93 8.39
CA MET A 499 9.29 16.40 7.25
C MET A 499 10.80 16.51 7.48
N ALA A 500 11.28 17.66 7.98
CA ALA A 500 12.70 17.86 8.30
C ALA A 500 13.17 16.91 9.40
N THR A 501 12.34 16.67 10.42
CA THR A 501 12.65 15.72 11.51
C THR A 501 12.70 14.29 10.99
N ALA A 502 11.81 13.89 10.08
CA ALA A 502 11.89 12.57 9.44
C ALA A 502 13.21 12.40 8.68
N MET A 503 13.60 13.40 7.88
CA MET A 503 14.88 13.40 7.15
C MET A 503 16.07 13.32 8.09
N LEU A 504 16.06 14.14 9.13
CA LEU A 504 17.16 14.18 10.12
C LEU A 504 17.27 12.84 10.87
N HIS A 505 16.15 12.31 11.38
CA HIS A 505 16.13 11.05 12.10
C HIS A 505 16.63 9.89 11.24
N HIS A 506 16.12 9.76 10.01
CA HIS A 506 16.58 8.73 9.08
C HIS A 506 18.06 8.92 8.69
N GLY A 507 18.51 10.16 8.48
CA GLY A 507 19.92 10.47 8.20
C GLY A 507 20.90 10.19 9.34
N LEU A 508 20.41 10.14 10.58
CA LEU A 508 21.20 9.90 11.79
C LEU A 508 21.06 8.47 12.36
N THR A 509 20.21 7.64 11.76
CA THR A 509 19.95 6.28 12.25
C THR A 509 20.12 5.27 11.14
N LEU A 510 20.45 4.02 11.49
CA LEU A 510 20.67 2.94 10.55
C LEU A 510 20.15 1.63 11.17
N PRO A 511 19.45 0.75 10.41
CA PRO A 511 19.19 -0.61 10.88
C PRO A 511 20.48 -1.42 11.01
N VAL A 512 20.46 -2.44 11.86
CA VAL A 512 21.57 -3.40 11.98
C VAL A 512 21.69 -4.17 10.66
N ASP A 513 22.92 -4.58 10.33
CA ASP A 513 23.27 -5.43 9.16
C ASP A 513 23.04 -4.81 7.76
N VAL A 514 22.76 -3.51 7.67
CA VAL A 514 22.67 -2.79 6.40
C VAL A 514 23.71 -1.69 6.25
N ARG A 515 24.00 -1.28 5.01
CA ARG A 515 24.94 -0.21 4.72
C ARG A 515 24.25 1.16 4.72
N ALA A 516 24.99 2.18 5.17
CA ALA A 516 24.53 3.57 5.08
C ALA A 516 24.20 3.97 3.62
N GLY A 517 23.15 4.77 3.46
CA GLY A 517 22.66 5.20 2.16
C GLY A 517 21.14 5.27 2.12
N VAL A 518 20.49 4.47 1.25
CA VAL A 518 19.03 4.44 1.13
C VAL A 518 18.35 3.99 2.43
N HIS A 519 19.02 3.14 3.23
CA HIS A 519 18.53 2.65 4.54
C HIS A 519 18.76 3.61 5.70
N GLY A 520 19.35 4.77 5.47
CA GLY A 520 19.65 5.77 6.49
C GLY A 520 21.14 5.98 6.71
N GLY A 521 21.51 6.68 7.80
CA GLY A 521 22.89 6.91 8.18
C GLY A 521 23.71 7.81 7.22
N TRP A 522 23.04 8.51 6.30
CA TRP A 522 23.71 9.33 5.27
C TRP A 522 24.22 10.68 5.78
N ILE A 523 23.86 11.10 7.01
CA ILE A 523 24.49 12.22 7.71
C ILE A 523 25.57 11.68 8.65
N ALA A 524 25.19 10.79 9.56
CA ALA A 524 26.02 10.11 10.53
C ALA A 524 25.20 8.94 11.12
N VAL A 525 25.84 7.98 11.77
CA VAL A 525 25.13 6.90 12.46
C VAL A 525 25.28 7.12 13.96
N LEU A 526 24.23 7.67 14.58
CA LEU A 526 24.16 7.89 16.03
C LEU A 526 23.44 6.75 16.77
N HIS A 527 22.53 6.04 16.07
CA HIS A 527 21.75 4.96 16.65
C HIS A 527 21.49 3.85 15.63
N HIS A 528 21.54 2.60 16.09
CA HIS A 528 21.19 1.43 15.32
C HIS A 528 19.84 0.87 15.77
N TYR A 529 18.91 0.73 14.82
CA TYR A 529 17.64 0.03 15.05
C TYR A 529 17.77 -1.46 14.74
N PRO A 530 17.04 -2.34 15.45
CA PRO A 530 17.07 -3.77 15.19
C PRO A 530 16.56 -4.16 13.80
N SER A 531 15.67 -3.34 13.19
CA SER A 531 15.10 -3.58 11.86
C SER A 531 14.72 -2.29 11.13
N ASP A 532 14.51 -2.40 9.80
CA ASP A 532 13.99 -1.31 8.98
C ASP A 532 12.60 -0.85 9.45
N LEU A 533 11.74 -1.80 9.90
CA LEU A 533 10.42 -1.47 10.46
C LEU A 533 10.52 -0.65 11.75
N ALA A 534 11.39 -1.06 12.67
CA ALA A 534 11.59 -0.33 13.92
C ALA A 534 12.06 1.11 13.64
N GLN A 535 13.02 1.30 12.72
CA GLN A 535 13.46 2.62 12.29
C GLN A 535 12.30 3.44 11.70
N SER A 536 11.49 2.85 10.82
CA SER A 536 10.37 3.54 10.17
C SER A 536 9.30 3.97 11.18
N PHE A 537 8.98 3.13 12.18
CA PHE A 537 8.01 3.46 13.23
C PHE A 537 8.49 4.63 14.09
N TRP A 538 9.74 4.62 14.51
CA TRP A 538 10.32 5.72 15.27
C TRP A 538 10.48 6.99 14.44
N THR A 539 10.86 6.87 13.15
CA THR A 539 10.88 8.02 12.23
C THR A 539 9.50 8.68 12.14
N ALA A 540 8.43 7.88 12.03
CA ALA A 540 7.07 8.39 12.00
C ALA A 540 6.66 9.07 13.32
N ILE A 541 7.00 8.48 14.48
CA ILE A 541 6.74 9.06 15.80
C ILE A 541 7.42 10.43 15.93
N PHE A 542 8.69 10.53 15.59
CA PHE A 542 9.42 11.80 15.67
C PHE A 542 8.87 12.84 14.71
N ALA A 543 8.56 12.45 13.45
CA ALA A 543 7.98 13.34 12.45
C ALA A 543 6.60 13.87 12.88
N PHE A 544 5.73 12.99 13.37
CA PHE A 544 4.40 13.35 13.87
C PHE A 544 4.49 14.27 15.09
N SER A 545 5.32 13.91 16.06
CA SER A 545 5.49 14.67 17.30
C SER A 545 6.07 16.06 17.04
N ALA A 546 7.09 16.18 16.19
CA ALA A 546 7.63 17.47 15.79
C ALA A 546 6.60 18.33 15.07
N SER A 547 5.85 17.74 14.13
CA SER A 547 4.76 18.44 13.43
C SER A 547 3.71 18.96 14.41
N LEU A 548 3.28 18.12 15.36
CA LEU A 548 2.29 18.46 16.36
C LEU A 548 2.78 19.58 17.29
N ILE A 549 3.97 19.43 17.87
CA ILE A 549 4.56 20.41 18.80
C ILE A 549 4.75 21.76 18.14
N VAL A 550 5.36 21.80 16.93
CA VAL A 550 5.62 23.05 16.22
C VAL A 550 4.32 23.70 15.76
N THR A 551 3.33 22.91 15.28
CA THR A 551 1.99 23.45 14.95
C THR A 551 1.35 24.12 16.14
N VAL A 552 1.38 23.49 17.32
CA VAL A 552 0.81 24.04 18.56
C VAL A 552 1.54 25.30 18.98
N ALA A 553 2.88 25.25 19.09
CA ALA A 553 3.69 26.39 19.52
C ALA A 553 3.49 27.62 18.60
N MET A 554 3.59 27.42 17.28
CA MET A 554 3.40 28.51 16.31
C MET A 554 1.96 29.01 16.27
N SER A 555 0.97 28.16 16.53
CA SER A 555 -0.43 28.60 16.61
C SER A 555 -0.68 29.50 17.83
N TYR A 556 0.02 29.31 18.94
CA TYR A 556 -0.05 30.26 20.06
C TYR A 556 0.61 31.60 19.76
N CYS A 557 1.66 31.61 18.96
CA CYS A 557 2.38 32.82 18.54
C CYS A 557 1.70 33.59 17.40
N THR A 558 0.65 33.04 16.77
CA THR A 558 0.01 33.64 15.61
C THR A 558 -1.48 33.86 15.84
N LYS A 559 -2.08 34.80 15.06
CA LYS A 559 -3.51 35.14 15.19
C LYS A 559 -4.41 34.01 14.70
N ALA A 560 -5.36 33.56 15.56
CA ALA A 560 -6.36 32.56 15.16
C ALA A 560 -7.37 33.15 14.18
N ARG A 561 -7.95 32.29 13.34
CA ARG A 561 -9.08 32.63 12.47
C ARG A 561 -10.36 32.75 13.30
N ALA A 562 -11.32 33.53 12.79
CA ALA A 562 -12.63 33.68 13.41
C ALA A 562 -13.40 32.32 13.39
N GLU A 563 -14.13 32.03 14.47
CA GLU A 563 -14.91 30.78 14.56
C GLU A 563 -15.96 30.65 13.44
N SER A 564 -16.51 31.77 12.98
CA SER A 564 -17.46 31.83 11.85
C SER A 564 -16.88 31.29 10.54
N GLU A 565 -15.57 31.45 10.31
CA GLU A 565 -14.88 30.92 9.13
C GLU A 565 -14.53 29.43 9.22
N LEU A 566 -14.64 28.86 10.42
CA LEU A 566 -14.27 27.49 10.72
C LEU A 566 -15.47 26.54 10.75
N VAL A 567 -16.69 27.04 10.57
CA VAL A 567 -17.91 26.22 10.50
C VAL A 567 -17.83 25.27 9.31
N GLY A 568 -18.07 23.99 9.57
CA GLY A 568 -17.92 22.92 8.55
C GLY A 568 -16.49 22.42 8.34
N LEU A 569 -15.47 23.02 8.98
CA LEU A 569 -14.06 22.66 8.86
C LEU A 569 -13.47 22.13 10.17
N VAL A 570 -14.09 22.43 11.31
CA VAL A 570 -13.69 21.98 12.64
C VAL A 570 -14.85 21.20 13.28
N HIS A 571 -14.56 20.04 13.83
CA HIS A 571 -15.56 19.11 14.35
C HIS A 571 -16.49 19.73 15.39
N SER A 572 -15.96 20.52 16.33
CA SER A 572 -16.74 21.18 17.37
C SER A 572 -17.69 22.28 16.88
N LEU A 573 -17.44 22.82 15.69
CA LEU A 573 -18.22 23.90 15.06
C LEU A 573 -19.09 23.42 13.90
N THR A 574 -19.04 22.12 13.59
CA THR A 574 -19.78 21.54 12.46
C THR A 574 -21.12 20.97 12.95
N PRO A 575 -22.26 21.33 12.34
CA PRO A 575 -23.55 20.74 12.67
C PRO A 575 -23.49 19.22 12.48
N ARG A 576 -24.00 18.49 13.47
CA ARG A 576 -24.09 17.03 13.35
C ARG A 576 -25.09 16.69 12.25
N PRO A 577 -24.79 15.70 11.39
CA PRO A 577 -25.75 15.22 10.39
C PRO A 577 -27.08 14.86 11.09
N THR A 578 -28.20 15.35 10.55
CA THR A 578 -29.52 14.98 11.04
C THR A 578 -29.67 13.46 10.93
N ARG A 579 -30.09 12.83 12.02
CA ARG A 579 -30.36 11.38 12.04
C ARG A 579 -31.56 11.12 11.15
N ALA A 580 -31.31 10.84 9.85
CA ALA A 580 -32.35 10.34 8.95
C ALA A 580 -32.91 9.02 9.51
N HIS A 581 -34.11 8.62 9.09
CA HIS A 581 -34.78 7.35 9.43
C HIS A 581 -34.03 6.12 8.84
N ILE A 582 -32.75 5.97 9.20
CA ILE A 582 -31.92 4.83 8.80
C ILE A 582 -32.07 3.75 9.87
N ALA A 583 -32.36 2.52 9.44
CA ALA A 583 -32.41 1.35 10.31
C ALA A 583 -31.12 1.27 11.14
N TRP A 584 -31.22 0.94 12.44
CA TRP A 584 -30.11 1.01 13.39
C TRP A 584 -28.86 0.23 12.95
N TRP A 585 -29.01 -0.94 12.26
CA TRP A 585 -27.89 -1.76 11.74
C TRP A 585 -27.18 -1.15 10.52
N LYS A 586 -27.79 -0.16 9.87
CA LYS A 586 -27.17 0.60 8.76
C LYS A 586 -26.50 1.88 9.24
N ARG A 587 -26.59 2.19 10.53
CA ARG A 587 -25.93 3.38 11.10
C ARG A 587 -24.42 3.21 11.14
N PRO A 588 -23.62 4.24 10.79
CA PRO A 588 -22.16 4.16 10.87
C PRO A 588 -21.66 3.73 12.25
N GLU A 589 -22.30 4.19 13.31
CA GLU A 589 -21.93 3.87 14.69
C GLU A 589 -22.11 2.36 15.01
N ALA A 590 -23.18 1.73 14.53
CA ALA A 590 -23.41 0.29 14.74
C ALA A 590 -22.40 -0.56 13.97
N LEU A 591 -22.08 -0.18 12.72
CA LEU A 591 -21.04 -0.83 11.94
C LEU A 591 -19.66 -0.69 12.63
N ALA A 592 -19.34 0.50 13.15
CA ALA A 592 -18.08 0.73 13.86
C ALA A 592 -17.93 -0.17 15.09
N VAL A 593 -19.00 -0.32 15.90
CA VAL A 593 -19.00 -1.20 17.07
C VAL A 593 -18.82 -2.66 16.64
N ALA A 594 -19.54 -3.12 15.63
CA ALA A 594 -19.43 -4.50 15.15
C ALA A 594 -18.01 -4.84 14.65
N VAL A 595 -17.40 -3.94 13.87
CA VAL A 595 -16.02 -4.08 13.37
C VAL A 595 -15.01 -4.08 14.52
N LEU A 596 -15.16 -3.17 15.49
CA LEU A 596 -14.28 -3.08 16.65
C LEU A 596 -14.32 -4.36 17.49
N LEU A 597 -15.52 -4.89 17.75
CA LEU A 597 -15.68 -6.15 18.48
C LEU A 597 -15.06 -7.33 17.73
N GLY A 598 -15.21 -7.37 16.40
CA GLY A 598 -14.56 -8.39 15.56
C GLY A 598 -13.03 -8.31 15.63
N ALA A 599 -12.46 -7.10 15.56
CA ALA A 599 -11.02 -6.89 15.67
C ALA A 599 -10.49 -7.29 17.06
N ILE A 600 -11.18 -6.91 18.14
CA ILE A 600 -10.81 -7.29 19.52
C ILE A 600 -10.86 -8.82 19.68
N ALA A 601 -11.91 -9.48 19.17
CA ALA A 601 -12.03 -10.93 19.26
C ALA A 601 -10.85 -11.66 18.57
N LEU A 602 -10.42 -11.18 17.39
CA LEU A 602 -9.26 -11.75 16.71
C LEU A 602 -7.95 -11.50 17.47
N ASN A 603 -7.73 -10.29 17.97
CA ASN A 603 -6.55 -9.98 18.76
C ASN A 603 -6.46 -10.85 20.02
N ILE A 604 -7.59 -11.17 20.67
CA ILE A 604 -7.63 -12.11 21.81
C ILE A 604 -7.34 -13.55 21.36
N PHE A 605 -7.85 -13.95 20.20
CA PHE A 605 -7.66 -15.32 19.69
C PHE A 605 -6.19 -15.60 19.31
N PHE A 606 -5.48 -14.62 18.75
CA PHE A 606 -4.08 -14.74 18.31
C PHE A 606 -3.06 -14.18 19.33
N TYR A 607 -3.49 -13.82 20.53
CA TYR A 607 -2.61 -13.29 21.60
C TYR A 607 -1.49 -14.30 21.99
#